data_c060edb9c4cdb8abfdc8057c40576f04
#
_entry.id   c060edb9c4cdb8abfdc8057c40576f04
#
_cell.length_a   1.000
_cell.length_b   1.000
_cell.length_c   1.000
_cell.angle_alpha   90.00
_cell.angle_beta   90.00
_cell.angle_gamma   90.00
#
_symmetry.space_group_name_H-M   'P 1'
#
loop_
_entity.id
_entity.type
_entity.pdbx_description
1 polymer ?
#
loop_
_entity_poly.entity_id
_entity_poly.type
_entity_poly.pdbx_seq_one_letter_code
_entity_poly.pdbx_strand_id
1 'polypeptide(L)'
;MAGLEIIDGKQILAVDDEKDVLEVIQEQLETARLTTATDFDTAKQYLEKERFDLVILDIMGVNGFELLELATAKKTPAVMLTAHALTPDSFQKSIDKGAVSFLPKDELARLNELVAEILGEVAEQRTHWPKLVERLEPKFKELWGELWHEIKFPPETKIPW
;
A
#
# COMPACT_ATOMS: atom_id res chain seq x y z
N MET A 1 -3.07 -21.76 -1.92
CA MET A 1 -3.02 -20.65 -0.97
C MET A 1 -1.63 -20.07 -0.97
N ALA A 2 -1.51 -18.79 -1.30
CA ALA A 2 -0.23 -18.15 -1.15
C ALA A 2 0.13 -18.18 0.33
N GLY A 3 1.16 -18.89 0.69
CA GLY A 3 1.61 -18.96 2.06
C GLY A 3 2.08 -17.60 2.52
N LEU A 4 1.96 -17.34 3.81
CA LEU A 4 2.49 -16.11 4.40
C LEU A 4 4.02 -16.09 4.37
N GLU A 5 4.65 -17.21 4.04
CA GLU A 5 6.11 -17.34 3.94
C GLU A 5 6.72 -16.35 2.93
N ILE A 6 5.95 -15.89 1.96
CA ILE A 6 6.45 -14.88 1.02
C ILE A 6 6.88 -13.59 1.73
N ILE A 7 6.34 -13.34 2.93
CA ILE A 7 6.67 -12.17 3.74
C ILE A 7 8.03 -12.33 4.44
N ASP A 8 8.45 -13.57 4.69
CA ASP A 8 9.66 -13.85 5.47
C ASP A 8 10.90 -13.16 4.89
N GLY A 9 11.56 -12.36 5.73
CA GLY A 9 12.79 -11.67 5.35
C GLY A 9 12.63 -10.51 4.38
N LYS A 10 11.41 -10.18 3.95
CA LYS A 10 11.18 -9.06 3.05
C LYS A 10 11.48 -7.73 3.74
N GLN A 11 12.15 -6.84 3.03
CA GLN A 11 12.45 -5.50 3.50
C GLN A 11 11.22 -4.63 3.26
N ILE A 12 10.54 -4.27 4.34
CA ILE A 12 9.30 -3.50 4.25
C ILE A 12 9.44 -2.21 5.07
N LEU A 13 9.07 -1.07 4.47
CA LEU A 13 9.00 0.20 5.16
C LEU A 13 7.53 0.53 5.40
N ALA A 14 7.16 0.83 6.64
CA ALA A 14 5.81 1.28 6.97
C ALA A 14 5.89 2.69 7.56
N VAL A 15 5.10 3.60 6.99
CA VAL A 15 5.09 5.02 7.36
C VAL A 15 3.69 5.43 7.78
N ASP A 16 3.54 5.84 9.03
CA ASP A 16 2.27 6.31 9.58
C ASP A 16 2.58 7.14 10.81
N ASP A 17 1.91 8.27 11.00
CA ASP A 17 2.11 9.11 12.18
C ASP A 17 1.40 8.54 13.42
N GLU A 18 0.54 7.55 13.26
CA GLU A 18 -0.13 6.87 14.35
C GLU A 18 0.68 5.64 14.79
N LYS A 19 1.27 5.72 15.97
CA LYS A 19 2.10 4.61 16.49
C LYS A 19 1.30 3.32 16.69
N ASP A 20 0.02 3.42 17.04
CA ASP A 20 -0.84 2.27 17.21
C ASP A 20 -1.00 1.48 15.90
N VAL A 21 -1.07 2.18 14.77
CA VAL A 21 -1.13 1.56 13.45
C VAL A 21 0.16 0.80 13.17
N LEU A 22 1.30 1.42 13.44
CA LEU A 22 2.60 0.79 13.24
C LEU A 22 2.77 -0.46 14.10
N GLU A 23 2.23 -0.45 15.33
CA GLU A 23 2.27 -1.62 16.20
C GLU A 23 1.48 -2.79 15.60
N VAL A 24 0.30 -2.53 15.04
CA VAL A 24 -0.48 -3.57 14.37
C VAL A 24 0.28 -4.11 13.15
N ILE A 25 0.88 -3.22 12.39
CA ILE A 25 1.67 -3.62 11.22
C ILE A 25 2.83 -4.52 11.66
N GLN A 26 3.53 -4.17 12.75
CA GLN A 26 4.62 -4.99 13.28
C GLN A 26 4.15 -6.38 13.69
N GLU A 27 3.01 -6.47 14.36
CA GLU A 27 2.43 -7.76 14.75
C GLU A 27 2.06 -8.61 13.54
N GLN A 28 1.46 -7.98 12.52
CA GLN A 28 1.03 -8.68 11.32
C GLN A 28 2.19 -9.12 10.43
N LEU A 29 3.29 -8.40 10.44
CA LEU A 29 4.44 -8.62 9.56
C LEU A 29 5.71 -9.00 10.34
N GLU A 30 5.56 -9.73 11.44
CA GLU A 30 6.68 -10.04 12.33
C GLU A 30 7.82 -10.83 11.69
N THR A 31 7.54 -11.58 10.62
CA THR A 31 8.58 -12.35 9.93
C THR A 31 9.32 -11.53 8.87
N ALA A 32 8.84 -10.32 8.57
CA ALA A 32 9.53 -9.41 7.66
C ALA A 32 10.64 -8.64 8.39
N ARG A 33 11.51 -8.03 7.61
CA ARG A 33 12.44 -7.03 8.13
C ARG A 33 11.77 -5.66 8.00
N LEU A 34 11.05 -5.29 9.04
CA LEU A 34 10.22 -4.08 9.03
C LEU A 34 11.00 -2.88 9.56
N THR A 35 10.99 -1.80 8.79
CA THR A 35 11.44 -0.48 9.20
C THR A 35 10.22 0.41 9.30
N THR A 36 10.12 1.22 10.35
CA THR A 36 8.99 2.11 10.54
C THR A 36 9.45 3.57 10.60
N ALA A 37 8.58 4.48 10.17
CA ALA A 37 8.81 5.91 10.26
C ALA A 37 7.48 6.60 10.58
N THR A 38 7.56 7.68 11.37
CA THR A 38 6.36 8.41 11.80
C THR A 38 6.23 9.77 11.13
N ASP A 39 7.20 10.16 10.30
CA ASP A 39 7.20 11.46 9.65
C ASP A 39 7.80 11.36 8.24
N PHE A 40 7.54 12.39 7.45
CA PHE A 40 7.98 12.47 6.06
C PHE A 40 9.50 12.42 5.92
N ASP A 41 10.21 13.25 6.68
CA ASP A 41 11.65 13.36 6.51
C ASP A 41 12.39 12.07 6.80
N THR A 42 12.01 11.39 7.87
CA THR A 42 12.59 10.09 8.23
C THR A 42 12.30 9.05 7.14
N ALA A 43 11.05 8.98 6.67
CA ALA A 43 10.66 8.05 5.61
C ALA A 43 11.44 8.34 4.32
N LYS A 44 11.58 9.61 3.96
CA LYS A 44 12.33 10.00 2.76
C LYS A 44 13.79 9.55 2.85
N GLN A 45 14.41 9.72 4.02
CA GLN A 45 15.80 9.28 4.23
C GLN A 45 15.93 7.78 4.03
N TYR A 46 15.02 6.99 4.58
CA TYR A 46 15.02 5.54 4.38
C TYR A 46 14.88 5.18 2.91
N LEU A 47 13.94 5.80 2.22
CA LEU A 47 13.73 5.54 0.80
C LEU A 47 14.96 5.88 -0.06
N GLU A 48 15.68 6.93 0.31
CA GLU A 48 16.88 7.34 -0.41
C GLU A 48 18.07 6.41 -0.16
N LYS A 49 18.18 5.86 1.04
CA LYS A 49 19.37 5.12 1.48
C LYS A 49 19.25 3.61 1.37
N GLU A 50 18.05 3.07 1.44
CA GLU A 50 17.84 1.63 1.50
C GLU A 50 16.91 1.15 0.40
N ARG A 51 16.99 -0.14 0.08
CA ARG A 51 16.07 -0.78 -0.85
C ARG A 51 15.01 -1.52 -0.06
N PHE A 52 13.76 -1.38 -0.49
CA PHE A 52 12.64 -2.09 0.11
C PHE A 52 11.92 -2.91 -0.95
N ASP A 53 11.39 -4.05 -0.51
CA ASP A 53 10.55 -4.89 -1.35
C ASP A 53 9.13 -4.36 -1.44
N LEU A 54 8.71 -3.61 -0.42
CA LEU A 54 7.39 -3.00 -0.35
C LEU A 54 7.43 -1.83 0.61
N VAL A 55 6.66 -0.78 0.28
CA VAL A 55 6.49 0.38 1.16
C VAL A 55 5.01 0.54 1.44
N ILE A 56 4.63 0.71 2.70
CA ILE A 56 3.26 0.94 3.13
C ILE A 56 3.19 2.38 3.63
N LEU A 57 2.36 3.20 2.99
CA LEU A 57 2.34 4.65 3.21
C LEU A 57 0.96 5.13 3.63
N ASP A 58 0.88 5.77 4.79
CA ASP A 58 -0.29 6.54 5.18
C ASP A 58 -0.41 7.76 4.27
N ILE A 59 -1.62 8.07 3.80
CA ILE A 59 -1.85 9.22 2.91
C ILE A 59 -1.71 10.54 3.68
N MET A 60 -2.36 10.63 4.84
CA MET A 60 -2.39 11.85 5.64
C MET A 60 -1.32 11.80 6.74
N GLY A 61 -0.89 12.97 7.21
CA GLY A 61 0.03 13.06 8.34
C GLY A 61 1.50 12.89 8.00
N VAL A 62 1.82 12.18 6.93
CA VAL A 62 3.21 11.94 6.51
C VAL A 62 3.47 12.35 5.06
N ASN A 63 2.52 13.06 4.45
CA ASN A 63 2.60 13.45 3.03
C ASN A 63 2.82 12.22 2.13
N GLY A 64 1.90 11.25 2.27
CA GLY A 64 2.03 9.94 1.64
C GLY A 64 2.11 9.98 0.12
N PHE A 65 1.43 10.91 -0.54
CA PHE A 65 1.48 10.99 -2.01
C PHE A 65 2.85 11.38 -2.53
N GLU A 66 3.55 12.28 -1.81
CA GLU A 66 4.91 12.64 -2.19
C GLU A 66 5.88 11.48 -1.97
N LEU A 67 5.71 10.74 -0.86
CA LEU A 67 6.48 9.53 -0.62
C LEU A 67 6.19 8.45 -1.69
N LEU A 68 4.95 8.35 -2.12
CA LEU A 68 4.56 7.45 -3.21
C LEU A 68 5.31 7.79 -4.50
N GLU A 69 5.38 9.07 -4.84
CA GLU A 69 6.12 9.51 -6.02
C GLU A 69 7.61 9.14 -5.93
N LEU A 70 8.20 9.33 -4.74
CA LEU A 70 9.59 8.94 -4.50
C LEU A 70 9.79 7.44 -4.65
N ALA A 71 8.91 6.63 -4.08
CA ALA A 71 8.98 5.18 -4.18
C ALA A 71 8.85 4.72 -5.62
N THR A 72 7.88 5.29 -6.36
CA THR A 72 7.65 4.97 -7.76
C THR A 72 8.86 5.32 -8.63
N ALA A 73 9.46 6.49 -8.38
CA ALA A 73 10.68 6.92 -9.09
C ALA A 73 11.84 5.93 -8.87
N LYS A 74 11.89 5.30 -7.70
CA LYS A 74 12.89 4.30 -7.36
C LYS A 74 12.50 2.87 -7.75
N LYS A 75 11.35 2.72 -8.42
CA LYS A 75 10.81 1.41 -8.82
C LYS A 75 10.57 0.50 -7.60
N THR A 76 10.11 1.11 -6.50
CA THR A 76 9.77 0.40 -5.27
C THR A 76 8.25 0.29 -5.17
N PRO A 77 7.68 -0.92 -5.07
CA PRO A 77 6.23 -1.06 -4.94
C PRO A 77 5.71 -0.41 -3.67
N ALA A 78 4.65 0.37 -3.80
CA ALA A 78 4.05 1.07 -2.68
C ALA A 78 2.56 0.79 -2.59
N VAL A 79 2.07 0.65 -1.35
CA VAL A 79 0.67 0.48 -0.99
C VAL A 79 0.24 1.69 -0.18
N MET A 80 -0.88 2.30 -0.55
CA MET A 80 -1.43 3.40 0.23
C MET A 80 -2.35 2.85 1.32
N LEU A 81 -2.26 3.42 2.51
CA LEU A 81 -3.04 3.02 3.68
C LEU A 81 -3.78 4.23 4.20
N THR A 82 -5.09 4.14 4.44
CA THR A 82 -5.85 5.31 4.85
C THR A 82 -7.09 4.98 5.67
N ALA A 83 -7.41 5.89 6.60
CA ALA A 83 -8.70 5.94 7.28
C ALA A 83 -9.41 7.25 6.95
N HIS A 84 -8.69 8.36 7.09
CA HIS A 84 -9.29 9.69 7.02
C HIS A 84 -9.38 10.24 5.60
N ALA A 85 -8.55 9.75 4.69
CA ALA A 85 -8.54 10.18 3.30
C ALA A 85 -9.18 9.16 2.36
N LEU A 86 -10.14 8.37 2.87
CA LEU A 86 -10.80 7.33 2.08
C LEU A 86 -11.90 7.96 1.20
N THR A 87 -11.48 8.56 0.09
CA THR A 87 -12.36 9.20 -0.89
C THR A 87 -12.06 8.66 -2.28
N PRO A 88 -13.02 8.77 -3.23
CA PRO A 88 -12.75 8.41 -4.62
C PRO A 88 -11.54 9.14 -5.19
N ASP A 89 -11.39 10.44 -4.86
CA ASP A 89 -10.26 11.23 -5.33
C ASP A 89 -8.92 10.71 -4.81
N SER A 90 -8.84 10.38 -3.52
CA SER A 90 -7.58 9.85 -2.96
C SER A 90 -7.26 8.47 -3.53
N PHE A 91 -8.29 7.67 -3.78
CA PHE A 91 -8.12 6.36 -4.41
C PHE A 91 -7.59 6.51 -5.85
N GLN A 92 -8.22 7.38 -6.64
CA GLN A 92 -7.80 7.64 -8.01
C GLN A 92 -6.37 8.21 -8.05
N LYS A 93 -6.06 9.11 -7.14
CA LYS A 93 -4.73 9.71 -7.04
C LYS A 93 -3.65 8.67 -6.72
N SER A 94 -3.99 7.71 -5.86
CA SER A 94 -3.08 6.60 -5.55
C SER A 94 -2.76 5.77 -6.80
N ILE A 95 -3.79 5.45 -7.58
CA ILE A 95 -3.63 4.74 -8.86
C ILE A 95 -2.75 5.56 -9.80
N ASP A 96 -3.08 6.82 -10.00
CA ASP A 96 -2.41 7.69 -10.98
C ASP A 96 -0.94 7.93 -10.64
N LYS A 97 -0.60 7.94 -9.36
CA LYS A 97 0.78 8.15 -8.90
C LYS A 97 1.60 6.85 -8.79
N GLY A 98 1.01 5.73 -9.18
CA GLY A 98 1.76 4.49 -9.33
C GLY A 98 1.71 3.51 -8.18
N ALA A 99 0.81 3.68 -7.21
CA ALA A 99 0.64 2.69 -6.15
C ALA A 99 0.22 1.34 -6.75
N VAL A 100 0.66 0.25 -6.15
CA VAL A 100 0.28 -1.09 -6.59
C VAL A 100 -0.97 -1.60 -5.88
N SER A 101 -1.35 -0.97 -4.77
CA SER A 101 -2.57 -1.29 -4.04
C SER A 101 -2.96 -0.15 -3.10
N PHE A 102 -4.10 -0.29 -2.47
CA PHE A 102 -4.67 0.72 -1.58
C PHE A 102 -5.49 -0.02 -0.51
N LEU A 103 -5.17 0.19 0.75
CA LEU A 103 -5.81 -0.54 1.84
C LEU A 103 -6.48 0.41 2.83
N PRO A 104 -7.78 0.20 3.11
CA PRO A 104 -8.42 0.91 4.23
C PRO A 104 -7.84 0.42 5.56
N LYS A 105 -7.66 1.33 6.51
CA LYS A 105 -7.14 0.97 7.83
C LYS A 105 -8.02 -0.01 8.60
N ASP A 106 -9.30 -0.08 8.29
CA ASP A 106 -10.18 -1.06 8.92
C ASP A 106 -9.93 -2.51 8.43
N GLU A 107 -9.06 -2.68 7.45
CA GLU A 107 -8.60 -4.00 7.00
C GLU A 107 -7.26 -4.42 7.64
N LEU A 108 -6.74 -3.65 8.60
CA LEU A 108 -5.45 -3.95 9.24
C LEU A 108 -5.39 -5.32 9.91
N ALA A 109 -6.50 -5.84 10.40
CA ALA A 109 -6.53 -7.17 11.00
C ALA A 109 -6.17 -8.29 10.01
N ARG A 110 -6.25 -8.00 8.71
CA ARG A 110 -5.95 -8.94 7.63
C ARG A 110 -4.76 -8.50 6.79
N LEU A 111 -3.95 -7.60 7.35
CA LEU A 111 -2.83 -7.01 6.61
C LEU A 111 -1.85 -8.07 6.10
N ASN A 112 -1.52 -9.08 6.91
CA ASN A 112 -0.58 -10.12 6.49
C ASN A 112 -1.06 -10.87 5.25
N GLU A 113 -2.35 -11.18 5.17
CA GLU A 113 -2.92 -11.84 4.00
C GLU A 113 -2.84 -10.95 2.76
N LEU A 114 -3.19 -9.67 2.94
CA LEU A 114 -3.18 -8.70 1.84
C LEU A 114 -1.75 -8.43 1.35
N VAL A 115 -0.81 -8.28 2.27
CA VAL A 115 0.61 -8.08 1.92
C VAL A 115 1.19 -9.29 1.19
N ALA A 116 0.86 -10.50 1.64
CA ALA A 116 1.32 -11.71 0.96
C ALA A 116 0.78 -11.76 -0.48
N GLU A 117 -0.49 -11.40 -0.66
CA GLU A 117 -1.11 -11.35 -1.98
C GLU A 117 -0.46 -10.28 -2.87
N ILE A 118 -0.20 -9.10 -2.30
CA ILE A 118 0.47 -8.00 -3.02
C ILE A 118 1.87 -8.42 -3.45
N LEU A 119 2.65 -9.00 -2.55
CA LEU A 119 4.00 -9.45 -2.86
C LEU A 119 4.00 -10.53 -3.94
N GLY A 120 3.01 -11.40 -3.93
CA GLY A 120 2.85 -12.42 -4.97
C GLY A 120 2.61 -11.80 -6.35
N GLU A 121 1.74 -10.79 -6.42
CA GLU A 121 1.47 -10.09 -7.68
C GLU A 121 2.69 -9.29 -8.14
N VAL A 122 3.37 -8.61 -7.23
CA VAL A 122 4.58 -7.85 -7.55
C VAL A 122 5.68 -8.77 -8.09
N ALA A 123 5.83 -9.97 -7.54
CA ALA A 123 6.81 -10.94 -8.02
C ALA A 123 6.54 -11.33 -9.48
N GLU A 124 5.29 -11.27 -9.92
CA GLU A 124 4.88 -11.51 -11.31
C GLU A 124 4.83 -10.22 -12.14
N GLN A 125 5.37 -9.13 -11.61
CA GLN A 125 5.38 -7.82 -12.27
C GLN A 125 3.97 -7.26 -12.51
N ARG A 126 3.03 -7.57 -11.61
CA ARG A 126 1.63 -7.11 -11.71
C ARG A 126 1.27 -6.26 -10.51
N THR A 127 0.31 -5.33 -10.72
CA THR A 127 -0.31 -4.58 -9.62
C THR A 127 -1.33 -5.46 -8.91
N HIS A 128 -1.75 -5.03 -7.72
CA HIS A 128 -2.74 -5.76 -6.93
C HIS A 128 -4.18 -5.31 -7.25
N TRP A 129 -4.38 -4.30 -8.11
CA TRP A 129 -5.70 -3.72 -8.35
C TRP A 129 -6.81 -4.73 -8.66
N PRO A 130 -6.61 -5.70 -9.57
CA PRO A 130 -7.69 -6.64 -9.87
C PRO A 130 -8.13 -7.45 -8.65
N LYS A 131 -7.19 -7.90 -7.84
CA LYS A 131 -7.51 -8.67 -6.63
C LYS A 131 -8.10 -7.80 -5.54
N LEU A 132 -7.65 -6.55 -5.44
CA LEU A 132 -8.21 -5.59 -4.50
C LEU A 132 -9.68 -5.33 -4.82
N VAL A 133 -10.00 -5.10 -6.10
CA VAL A 133 -11.38 -4.90 -6.54
C VAL A 133 -12.23 -6.11 -6.20
N GLU A 134 -11.73 -7.30 -6.48
CA GLU A 134 -12.44 -8.54 -6.16
C GLU A 134 -12.80 -8.63 -4.67
N ARG A 135 -11.88 -8.24 -3.80
CA ARG A 135 -12.08 -8.30 -2.35
C ARG A 135 -12.94 -7.17 -1.80
N LEU A 136 -12.73 -5.95 -2.27
CA LEU A 136 -13.24 -4.75 -1.61
C LEU A 136 -14.24 -3.95 -2.43
N GLU A 137 -14.58 -4.38 -3.63
CA GLU A 137 -15.57 -3.68 -4.46
C GLU A 137 -16.89 -3.43 -3.73
N PRO A 138 -17.48 -4.42 -3.03
CA PRO A 138 -18.73 -4.17 -2.31
C PRO A 138 -18.61 -3.05 -1.27
N LYS A 139 -17.46 -2.97 -0.59
CA LYS A 139 -17.20 -1.92 0.39
C LYS A 139 -17.11 -0.54 -0.28
N PHE A 140 -16.40 -0.45 -1.38
CA PHE A 140 -16.25 0.81 -2.10
C PHE A 140 -17.57 1.28 -2.71
N LYS A 141 -18.37 0.35 -3.21
CA LYS A 141 -19.71 0.68 -3.71
C LYS A 141 -20.62 1.20 -2.59
N GLU A 142 -20.54 0.60 -1.43
CA GLU A 142 -21.31 1.04 -0.26
C GLU A 142 -20.90 2.45 0.18
N LEU A 143 -19.58 2.72 0.20
CA LEU A 143 -19.06 4.01 0.64
C LEU A 143 -19.30 5.13 -0.37
N TRP A 144 -19.13 4.84 -1.65
CA TRP A 144 -19.07 5.88 -2.70
C TRP A 144 -20.23 5.84 -3.70
N GLY A 145 -21.05 4.79 -3.68
CA GLY A 145 -22.20 4.68 -4.58
C GLY A 145 -21.77 4.77 -6.06
N GLU A 146 -22.44 5.63 -6.80
CA GLU A 146 -22.17 5.81 -8.23
C GLU A 146 -20.77 6.33 -8.53
N LEU A 147 -20.14 7.02 -7.58
CA LEU A 147 -18.77 7.54 -7.76
C LEU A 147 -17.75 6.42 -7.96
N TRP A 148 -18.06 5.22 -7.48
CA TRP A 148 -17.19 4.06 -7.71
C TRP A 148 -16.96 3.82 -9.21
N HIS A 149 -17.98 4.03 -10.03
CA HIS A 149 -17.90 3.81 -11.48
C HIS A 149 -17.03 4.82 -12.21
N GLU A 150 -16.69 5.93 -11.55
CA GLU A 150 -15.81 6.95 -12.11
C GLU A 150 -14.33 6.63 -11.92
N ILE A 151 -13.99 5.63 -11.10
CA ILE A 151 -12.62 5.21 -10.89
C ILE A 151 -12.06 4.58 -12.17
N LYS A 152 -10.89 5.05 -12.59
CA LYS A 152 -10.22 4.57 -13.80
C LYS A 152 -8.96 3.81 -13.40
N PHE A 153 -8.98 2.51 -13.62
CA PHE A 153 -7.81 1.67 -13.42
C PHE A 153 -6.92 1.69 -14.66
N PRO A 154 -5.60 1.44 -14.50
CA PRO A 154 -4.73 1.33 -15.66
C PRO A 154 -5.23 0.22 -16.61
N PRO A 155 -5.12 0.41 -17.93
CA PRO A 155 -5.57 -0.61 -18.89
C PRO A 155 -4.77 -1.91 -18.80
N GLU A 156 -3.55 -1.82 -18.30
CA GLU A 156 -2.70 -2.98 -18.06
C GLU A 156 -2.50 -3.17 -16.57
N THR A 157 -2.44 -4.44 -16.15
CA THR A 157 -2.18 -4.76 -14.75
C THR A 157 -0.70 -4.78 -14.41
N LYS A 158 0.16 -4.47 -15.37
CA LYS A 158 1.61 -4.42 -15.17
C LYS A 158 2.01 -3.26 -14.27
N ILE A 159 3.08 -3.46 -13.53
CA ILE A 159 3.70 -2.40 -12.75
C ILE A 159 4.15 -1.28 -13.69
N PRO A 160 3.96 0.02 -13.33
CA PRO A 160 4.20 1.13 -14.25
C PRO A 160 5.68 1.42 -14.60
N TRP A 161 6.61 0.64 -14.08
CA TRP A 161 8.02 0.81 -14.43
C TRP A 161 8.65 -0.41 -15.08
#